data_245b1cf08875eea7349843f38d0f8d88
#
_entry.id   245b1cf08875eea7349843f38d0f8d88
#
_cell.length_a   1.000
_cell.length_b   1.000
_cell.length_c   1.000
_cell.angle_alpha   90.00
_cell.angle_beta   90.00
_cell.angle_gamma   90.00
#
_symmetry.space_group_name_H-M   'P 1'
#
loop_
_entity.id
_entity.type
_entity.pdbx_description
1 polymer ?
#
loop_
_entity_poly.entity_id
_entity_poly.type
_entity_poly.pdbx_seq_one_letter_code
_entity_poly.pdbx_strand_id
1 'polypeptide(L)'
;MKELLINNSTIPSIFTSVIERYIDIDEENEIEIKYFNRVINLFLKGRMYDKLIKDDSNYLKILKTSDKKFVLDLVEKIENEFYQTKEDVAKDYNVSFIIPKMEEYIYLPNGKIDLTKENIITIDNEGDLCLDDGLSIRDNKDGTYTLFVHLANPASIIPYTSSTMKEALKRCNTLYLLDDSIPIFDRYLSDNILSLLPNKYTNALTVKVKVDTDYSLILDTLEIIPSVIQSKHKLSYEETDDIINHGGDLNSTLMLLSRIFDK
;
A
#
# COMPACT_ATOMS: atom_id res chain seq x y z
N MET A 1 -20.25 -19.24 18.36
CA MET A 1 -19.90 -17.81 18.18
C MET A 1 -18.73 -17.65 17.23
N LYS A 2 -17.58 -18.29 17.50
CA LYS A 2 -16.37 -18.29 16.65
C LYS A 2 -16.66 -18.64 15.18
N GLU A 3 -17.40 -19.70 14.92
CA GLU A 3 -17.77 -20.16 13.56
C GLU A 3 -18.67 -19.16 12.79
N LEU A 4 -19.57 -18.46 13.49
CA LEU A 4 -20.45 -17.47 12.89
C LEU A 4 -19.76 -16.19 12.49
N LEU A 5 -18.68 -15.82 13.21
CA LEU A 5 -17.87 -14.65 12.91
C LEU A 5 -16.86 -14.91 11.80
N ILE A 6 -16.28 -16.12 11.74
CA ILE A 6 -15.28 -16.53 10.74
C ILE A 6 -15.92 -16.71 9.35
N ASN A 7 -17.17 -17.19 9.30
CA ASN A 7 -17.86 -17.47 8.03
C ASN A 7 -18.49 -16.24 7.37
N ASN A 8 -18.32 -15.05 7.91
CA ASN A 8 -18.91 -13.85 7.36
C ASN A 8 -17.86 -13.03 6.59
N SER A 9 -17.81 -13.23 5.29
CA SER A 9 -16.84 -12.62 4.35
C SER A 9 -16.83 -11.08 4.31
N THR A 10 -17.70 -10.44 5.08
CA THR A 10 -17.79 -8.96 5.18
C THR A 10 -17.00 -8.39 6.35
N ILE A 11 -16.43 -9.23 7.21
CA ILE A 11 -15.63 -8.78 8.36
C ILE A 11 -14.16 -8.84 8.00
N PRO A 12 -13.41 -7.72 8.11
CA PRO A 12 -11.97 -7.74 7.89
C PRO A 12 -11.29 -8.76 8.79
N SER A 13 -10.29 -9.47 8.26
CA SER A 13 -9.55 -10.52 8.96
C SER A 13 -8.93 -10.05 10.28
N ILE A 14 -8.52 -8.76 10.33
CA ILE A 14 -7.98 -8.14 11.54
C ILE A 14 -9.01 -8.05 12.67
N PHE A 15 -10.28 -7.81 12.32
CA PHE A 15 -11.35 -7.75 13.30
C PHE A 15 -11.75 -9.15 13.81
N THR A 16 -11.75 -10.12 12.92
CA THR A 16 -11.96 -11.52 13.27
C THR A 16 -10.91 -11.99 14.27
N SER A 17 -9.62 -11.69 14.02
CA SER A 17 -8.53 -12.07 14.93
C SER A 17 -8.58 -11.32 16.27
N VAL A 18 -9.10 -10.09 16.30
CA VAL A 18 -9.31 -9.34 17.54
C VAL A 18 -10.45 -9.94 18.36
N ILE A 19 -11.57 -10.28 17.73
CA ILE A 19 -12.70 -10.94 18.41
C ILE A 19 -12.30 -12.33 18.92
N GLU A 20 -11.55 -13.08 18.14
CA GLU A 20 -11.02 -14.38 18.56
C GLU A 20 -10.15 -14.26 19.81
N ARG A 21 -9.27 -13.26 19.84
CA ARG A 21 -8.43 -12.96 20.98
C ARG A 21 -9.23 -12.50 22.20
N TYR A 22 -10.27 -11.67 21.99
CA TYR A 22 -11.15 -11.22 23.05
C TYR A 22 -11.92 -12.34 23.75
N ILE A 23 -12.30 -13.38 23.00
CA ILE A 23 -12.98 -14.55 23.58
C ILE A 23 -12.03 -15.33 24.51
N ASP A 24 -10.72 -15.25 24.28
CA ASP A 24 -9.67 -15.94 25.03
C ASP A 24 -8.92 -15.02 26.02
N ILE A 25 -9.28 -13.72 26.11
CA ILE A 25 -8.64 -12.76 27.03
C ILE A 25 -9.01 -13.13 28.48
N ASP A 26 -7.99 -13.27 29.30
CA ASP A 26 -8.10 -13.29 30.75
C ASP A 26 -8.47 -11.86 31.21
N GLU A 27 -9.62 -11.70 31.86
CA GLU A 27 -10.12 -10.40 32.33
C GLU A 27 -9.16 -9.69 33.29
N GLU A 28 -8.17 -10.37 33.82
CA GLU A 28 -7.12 -9.84 34.70
C GLU A 28 -5.91 -9.28 33.94
N ASN A 29 -5.83 -9.45 32.61
CA ASN A 29 -4.68 -9.00 31.81
C ASN A 29 -4.88 -7.58 31.25
N GLU A 30 -4.49 -6.57 32.03
CA GLU A 30 -4.58 -5.15 31.65
C GLU A 30 -3.89 -4.80 30.31
N ILE A 31 -2.83 -5.52 29.95
CA ILE A 31 -2.08 -5.28 28.70
C ILE A 31 -2.90 -5.73 27.49
N GLU A 32 -3.54 -6.89 27.59
CA GLU A 32 -4.38 -7.43 26.52
C GLU A 32 -5.64 -6.60 26.33
N ILE A 33 -6.27 -6.16 27.42
CA ILE A 33 -7.43 -5.25 27.38
C ILE A 33 -7.04 -3.93 26.73
N LYS A 34 -5.88 -3.36 27.04
CA LYS A 34 -5.40 -2.12 26.46
C LYS A 34 -5.12 -2.26 24.96
N TYR A 35 -4.55 -3.40 24.53
CA TYR A 35 -4.31 -3.70 23.11
C TYR A 35 -5.64 -3.90 22.37
N PHE A 36 -6.55 -4.66 22.92
CA PHE A 36 -7.90 -4.87 22.40
C PHE A 36 -8.64 -3.54 22.22
N ASN A 37 -8.66 -2.71 23.25
CA ASN A 37 -9.28 -1.38 23.19
C ASN A 37 -8.67 -0.50 22.10
N ARG A 38 -7.35 -0.58 21.89
CA ARG A 38 -6.68 0.17 20.81
C ARG A 38 -7.08 -0.32 19.42
N VAL A 39 -7.20 -1.62 19.22
CA VAL A 39 -7.62 -2.19 17.92
C VAL A 39 -9.09 -1.93 17.64
N ILE A 40 -9.96 -2.09 18.64
CA ILE A 40 -11.38 -1.71 18.53
C ILE A 40 -11.53 -0.22 18.23
N ASN A 41 -10.75 0.64 18.89
CA ASN A 41 -10.74 2.08 18.61
C ASN A 41 -10.34 2.39 17.17
N LEU A 42 -9.32 1.71 16.63
CA LEU A 42 -8.91 1.86 15.23
C LEU A 42 -9.99 1.38 14.27
N PHE A 43 -10.63 0.26 14.58
CA PHE A 43 -11.70 -0.31 13.78
C PHE A 43 -12.96 0.57 13.76
N LEU A 44 -13.36 1.10 14.90
CA LEU A 44 -14.56 1.93 15.03
C LEU A 44 -14.35 3.35 14.48
N LYS A 45 -13.12 3.88 14.47
CA LYS A 45 -12.76 5.13 13.80
C LYS A 45 -12.95 5.08 12.28
N GLY A 46 -12.91 3.90 11.67
CA GLY A 46 -13.03 3.73 10.24
C GLY A 46 -14.40 3.23 9.81
N ARG A 47 -15.43 4.05 9.83
CA ARG A 47 -16.78 3.87 9.21
C ARG A 47 -17.41 2.46 9.12
N MET A 48 -16.70 1.39 9.47
CA MET A 48 -17.28 0.05 9.60
C MET A 48 -18.26 -0.03 10.80
N TYR A 49 -18.16 0.91 11.68
CA TYR A 49 -19.06 1.23 12.75
C TYR A 49 -20.55 1.31 12.31
N ASP A 50 -20.85 2.01 11.22
CA ASP A 50 -22.22 2.13 10.73
C ASP A 50 -22.84 0.79 10.34
N LYS A 51 -22.05 -0.16 9.85
CA LYS A 51 -22.53 -1.51 9.53
C LYS A 51 -22.72 -2.41 10.75
N LEU A 52 -21.89 -2.25 11.78
CA LEU A 52 -21.93 -3.13 12.97
C LEU A 52 -22.97 -2.73 14.00
N ILE A 53 -23.31 -1.45 14.11
CA ILE A 53 -24.07 -0.92 15.23
C ILE A 53 -25.39 -0.27 14.81
N LYS A 54 -25.45 0.42 13.68
CA LYS A 54 -26.70 1.04 13.18
C LYS A 54 -27.63 0.05 12.48
N ASP A 55 -27.09 -1.00 11.91
CA ASP A 55 -27.90 -2.06 11.33
C ASP A 55 -28.22 -3.08 12.40
N ASP A 56 -29.20 -3.07 13.15
CA ASP A 56 -29.75 -4.14 13.98
C ASP A 56 -29.07 -5.52 13.70
N SER A 57 -27.76 -5.44 13.51
CA SER A 57 -26.95 -6.50 12.95
C SER A 57 -26.94 -7.69 13.90
N ASN A 58 -27.03 -8.88 13.38
CA ASN A 58 -27.02 -10.11 14.15
C ASN A 58 -25.84 -10.24 15.12
N TYR A 59 -24.78 -9.43 14.96
CA TYR A 59 -23.60 -9.41 15.83
C TYR A 59 -23.88 -8.94 17.24
N LEU A 60 -24.60 -7.82 17.40
CA LEU A 60 -24.99 -7.35 18.74
C LEU A 60 -25.95 -8.31 19.43
N LYS A 61 -26.70 -9.12 18.66
CA LYS A 61 -27.60 -10.14 19.23
C LYS A 61 -26.85 -11.36 19.76
N ILE A 62 -25.64 -11.61 19.25
CA ILE A 62 -24.81 -12.79 19.59
C ILE A 62 -23.95 -12.52 20.84
N LEU A 63 -23.56 -11.25 21.09
CA LEU A 63 -22.76 -10.89 22.24
C LEU A 63 -23.52 -11.11 23.57
N LYS A 64 -22.81 -11.52 24.62
CA LYS A 64 -23.34 -11.57 25.99
C LYS A 64 -23.75 -10.16 26.43
N THR A 65 -24.59 -10.04 27.45
CA THR A 65 -25.10 -8.74 27.91
C THR A 65 -23.96 -7.82 28.42
N SER A 66 -22.94 -8.38 29.06
CA SER A 66 -21.73 -7.67 29.51
C SER A 66 -20.94 -7.12 28.34
N ASP A 67 -20.78 -7.91 27.28
CA ASP A 67 -20.03 -7.54 26.08
C ASP A 67 -20.77 -6.47 25.28
N LYS A 68 -22.12 -6.53 25.23
CA LYS A 68 -22.93 -5.49 24.62
C LYS A 68 -22.75 -4.15 25.31
N LYS A 69 -22.76 -4.14 26.64
CA LYS A 69 -22.56 -2.93 27.43
C LYS A 69 -21.17 -2.35 27.15
N PHE A 70 -20.14 -3.18 27.20
CA PHE A 70 -18.76 -2.79 26.89
C PHE A 70 -18.62 -2.19 25.49
N VAL A 71 -19.20 -2.83 24.46
CA VAL A 71 -19.17 -2.33 23.08
C VAL A 71 -19.90 -0.99 22.98
N LEU A 72 -21.08 -0.86 23.61
CA LEU A 72 -21.85 0.39 23.60
C LEU A 72 -21.14 1.52 24.34
N ASP A 73 -20.56 1.24 25.52
CA ASP A 73 -19.77 2.21 26.29
C ASP A 73 -18.52 2.67 25.49
N LEU A 74 -17.89 1.74 24.77
CA LEU A 74 -16.75 2.04 23.91
C LEU A 74 -17.14 2.90 22.72
N VAL A 75 -18.30 2.61 22.11
CA VAL A 75 -18.87 3.39 21.01
C VAL A 75 -19.20 4.81 21.47
N GLU A 76 -19.91 4.94 22.59
CA GLU A 76 -20.25 6.26 23.14
C GLU A 76 -19.01 7.07 23.46
N LYS A 77 -17.96 6.43 24.00
CA LYS A 77 -16.68 7.06 24.25
C LYS A 77 -16.00 7.52 22.96
N ILE A 78 -16.04 6.71 21.88
CA ILE A 78 -15.47 7.03 20.59
C ILE A 78 -16.25 8.18 19.92
N GLU A 79 -17.58 8.14 19.94
CA GLU A 79 -18.41 9.21 19.42
C GLU A 79 -18.15 10.54 20.12
N ASN A 80 -17.97 10.53 21.42
CA ASN A 80 -17.77 11.74 22.22
C ASN A 80 -16.33 12.26 22.23
N GLU A 81 -15.33 11.38 22.19
CA GLU A 81 -13.92 11.77 22.38
C GLU A 81 -13.08 11.71 21.10
N PHE A 82 -13.49 10.91 20.11
CA PHE A 82 -12.62 10.56 18.97
C PHE A 82 -13.30 10.55 17.61
N TYR A 83 -14.51 11.09 17.50
CA TYR A 83 -15.12 11.23 16.19
C TYR A 83 -14.30 12.23 15.37
N GLN A 84 -13.42 11.69 14.55
CA GLN A 84 -12.63 12.48 13.61
C GLN A 84 -13.18 12.24 12.22
N THR A 85 -13.67 13.30 11.62
CA THR A 85 -13.90 13.34 10.19
C THR A 85 -12.55 13.37 9.48
N LYS A 86 -12.54 13.11 8.19
CA LYS A 86 -11.37 13.29 7.33
C LYS A 86 -10.83 14.72 7.43
N GLU A 87 -11.73 15.70 7.61
CA GLU A 87 -11.43 17.11 7.83
C GLU A 87 -10.68 17.35 9.16
N ASP A 88 -11.10 16.69 10.23
CA ASP A 88 -10.43 16.80 11.53
C ASP A 88 -9.02 16.21 11.48
N VAL A 89 -8.85 15.05 10.85
CA VAL A 89 -7.52 14.45 10.63
C VAL A 89 -6.64 15.40 9.83
N ALA A 90 -7.14 15.96 8.74
CA ALA A 90 -6.38 16.91 7.93
C ALA A 90 -5.94 18.14 8.72
N LYS A 91 -6.81 18.65 9.59
CA LYS A 91 -6.53 19.78 10.48
C LYS A 91 -5.45 19.43 11.51
N ASP A 92 -5.54 18.27 12.15
CA ASP A 92 -4.58 17.82 13.15
C ASP A 92 -3.17 17.65 12.55
N TYR A 93 -3.09 17.19 11.30
CA TYR A 93 -1.83 17.08 10.56
C TYR A 93 -1.45 18.35 9.79
N ASN A 94 -2.24 19.43 9.92
CA ASN A 94 -2.03 20.70 9.22
C ASN A 94 -1.87 20.54 7.70
N VAL A 95 -2.65 19.63 7.11
CA VAL A 95 -2.70 19.39 5.67
C VAL A 95 -4.02 19.87 5.06
N SER A 96 -3.97 20.39 3.84
CA SER A 96 -5.15 20.82 3.10
C SER A 96 -5.74 19.65 2.31
N PHE A 97 -7.08 19.58 2.20
CA PHE A 97 -7.72 18.71 1.19
C PHE A 97 -7.53 19.24 -0.23
N ILE A 98 -7.31 20.54 -0.35
CA ILE A 98 -7.05 21.16 -1.65
C ILE A 98 -5.60 20.90 -2.01
N ILE A 99 -5.41 19.97 -2.94
CA ILE A 99 -4.10 19.66 -3.49
C ILE A 99 -3.95 20.50 -4.75
N PRO A 100 -2.90 21.34 -4.87
CA PRO A 100 -2.66 22.10 -6.07
C PRO A 100 -2.50 21.18 -7.27
N LYS A 101 -3.34 21.37 -8.30
CA LYS A 101 -3.16 20.70 -9.58
C LYS A 101 -1.95 21.30 -10.28
N MET A 102 -1.14 20.45 -10.88
CA MET A 102 -0.06 20.90 -11.73
C MET A 102 -0.63 21.40 -13.06
N GLU A 103 -0.39 22.67 -13.37
CA GLU A 103 -0.89 23.30 -14.61
C GLU A 103 -0.09 22.85 -15.83
N GLU A 104 1.20 22.54 -15.66
CA GLU A 104 2.09 22.06 -16.72
C GLU A 104 3.01 20.95 -16.25
N TYR A 105 3.09 19.88 -17.01
CA TYR A 105 4.04 18.79 -16.79
C TYR A 105 5.29 19.04 -17.63
N ILE A 106 6.41 19.29 -16.98
CA ILE A 106 7.68 19.41 -17.68
C ILE A 106 8.19 18.00 -17.98
N TYR A 107 7.98 17.56 -19.21
CA TYR A 107 8.60 16.34 -19.69
C TYR A 107 10.06 16.65 -20.08
N LEU A 108 11.02 16.16 -19.29
CA LEU A 108 12.45 16.31 -19.58
C LEU A 108 13.00 14.99 -20.17
N PRO A 109 13.00 14.83 -21.50
CA PRO A 109 13.47 13.59 -22.11
C PRO A 109 14.98 13.49 -22.22
N ASN A 110 15.74 14.56 -22.00
CA ASN A 110 17.17 14.59 -22.26
C ASN A 110 18.00 14.00 -21.13
N GLY A 111 18.83 13.02 -21.46
CA GLY A 111 19.80 12.40 -20.56
C GLY A 111 19.32 11.21 -19.77
N LYS A 112 18.15 10.65 -20.08
CA LYS A 112 17.63 9.44 -19.43
C LYS A 112 18.03 8.19 -20.17
N ILE A 113 18.34 7.12 -19.41
CA ILE A 113 18.58 5.81 -19.98
C ILE A 113 17.25 5.18 -20.38
N ASP A 114 17.18 4.67 -21.61
CA ASP A 114 16.01 3.97 -22.12
C ASP A 114 16.02 2.51 -21.67
N LEU A 115 15.09 2.18 -20.76
CA LEU A 115 14.82 0.84 -20.25
C LEU A 115 13.41 0.34 -20.65
N THR A 116 12.81 0.93 -21.69
CA THR A 116 11.46 0.57 -22.14
C THR A 116 11.36 -0.85 -22.70
N LYS A 117 12.49 -1.46 -23.02
CA LYS A 117 12.55 -2.85 -23.53
C LYS A 117 12.64 -3.89 -22.41
N GLU A 118 12.89 -3.48 -21.17
CA GLU A 118 12.90 -4.41 -20.04
C GLU A 118 11.52 -5.00 -19.81
N ASN A 119 11.49 -6.23 -19.31
CA ASN A 119 10.25 -6.90 -18.94
C ASN A 119 9.87 -6.51 -17.51
N ILE A 120 9.31 -5.31 -17.36
CA ILE A 120 9.01 -4.71 -16.07
C ILE A 120 7.65 -5.20 -15.57
N ILE A 121 7.62 -5.63 -14.31
CA ILE A 121 6.45 -6.12 -13.58
C ILE A 121 6.23 -5.21 -12.40
N THR A 122 5.00 -4.73 -12.19
CA THR A 122 4.54 -4.13 -10.94
C THR A 122 3.68 -5.14 -10.18
N ILE A 123 3.77 -5.16 -8.83
CA ILE A 123 3.04 -6.09 -7.97
C ILE A 123 2.42 -5.28 -6.83
N ASP A 124 1.10 -5.13 -6.85
CA ASP A 124 0.34 -4.28 -5.93
C ASP A 124 -0.97 -4.96 -5.51
N ASN A 125 -1.80 -4.30 -4.69
CA ASN A 125 -3.14 -4.81 -4.43
C ASN A 125 -4.01 -4.76 -5.69
N GLU A 126 -5.00 -5.66 -5.75
CA GLU A 126 -6.00 -5.61 -6.81
C GLU A 126 -6.70 -4.24 -6.83
N GLY A 127 -6.76 -3.61 -8.00
CA GLY A 127 -7.42 -2.32 -8.20
C GLY A 127 -6.56 -1.08 -7.91
N ASP A 128 -5.36 -1.22 -7.34
CA ASP A 128 -4.47 -0.07 -7.12
C ASP A 128 -4.10 0.61 -8.46
N LEU A 129 -4.15 1.94 -8.44
CA LEU A 129 -3.81 2.79 -9.59
C LEU A 129 -2.49 3.54 -9.39
N CYS A 130 -2.02 3.69 -8.16
CA CYS A 130 -0.76 4.33 -7.80
C CYS A 130 0.33 3.27 -7.69
N LEU A 131 0.96 2.93 -8.80
CA LEU A 131 2.01 1.93 -8.89
C LEU A 131 3.35 2.64 -8.79
N ASP A 132 3.98 2.62 -7.63
CA ASP A 132 5.16 3.43 -7.32
C ASP A 132 6.47 2.73 -7.67
N ASP A 133 6.48 1.41 -7.70
CA ASP A 133 7.66 0.60 -7.98
C ASP A 133 7.38 -0.55 -8.96
N GLY A 134 8.44 -1.04 -9.55
CA GLY A 134 8.42 -2.17 -10.47
C GLY A 134 9.77 -2.86 -10.55
N LEU A 135 9.75 -4.10 -10.91
CA LEU A 135 10.93 -4.97 -10.97
C LEU A 135 11.17 -5.48 -12.40
N SER A 136 12.42 -5.58 -12.78
CA SER A 136 12.81 -6.39 -13.93
C SER A 136 14.18 -7.05 -13.71
N ILE A 137 14.39 -8.14 -14.40
CA ILE A 137 15.64 -8.87 -14.34
C ILE A 137 16.10 -9.26 -15.74
N ARG A 138 17.38 -9.06 -16.01
CA ARG A 138 18.02 -9.38 -17.29
C ARG A 138 19.03 -10.49 -17.08
N ASP A 139 18.92 -11.55 -17.87
CA ASP A 139 19.96 -12.58 -17.97
C ASP A 139 21.14 -12.06 -18.79
N ASN A 140 22.33 -12.01 -18.20
CA ASN A 140 23.56 -11.54 -18.86
C ASN A 140 24.21 -12.59 -19.78
N LYS A 141 23.67 -13.82 -19.83
CA LYS A 141 24.15 -14.94 -20.64
C LYS A 141 25.55 -15.48 -20.24
N ASP A 142 26.06 -15.08 -19.10
CA ASP A 142 27.30 -15.54 -18.49
C ASP A 142 27.10 -16.25 -17.15
N GLY A 143 25.82 -16.54 -16.82
CA GLY A 143 25.39 -17.13 -15.55
C GLY A 143 25.04 -16.10 -14.50
N THR A 144 25.30 -14.82 -14.74
CA THR A 144 24.91 -13.70 -13.87
C THR A 144 23.63 -13.04 -14.37
N TYR A 145 23.03 -12.22 -13.51
CA TYR A 145 21.85 -11.42 -13.86
C TYR A 145 22.08 -9.96 -13.57
N THR A 146 21.22 -9.10 -14.10
CA THR A 146 21.11 -7.71 -13.69
C THR A 146 19.71 -7.46 -13.18
N LEU A 147 19.59 -7.14 -11.90
CA LEU A 147 18.34 -6.73 -11.25
C LEU A 147 18.14 -5.23 -11.41
N PHE A 148 16.93 -4.84 -11.73
CA PHE A 148 16.50 -3.45 -11.78
C PHE A 148 15.30 -3.28 -10.87
N VAL A 149 15.35 -2.28 -9.98
CA VAL A 149 14.23 -1.78 -9.21
C VAL A 149 13.91 -0.39 -9.75
N HIS A 150 12.73 -0.24 -10.31
CA HIS A 150 12.25 1.00 -10.93
C HIS A 150 11.31 1.71 -9.97
N LEU A 151 11.62 2.95 -9.63
CA LEU A 151 10.81 3.77 -8.75
C LEU A 151 10.23 4.94 -9.53
N ALA A 152 8.95 5.24 -9.34
CA ALA A 152 8.34 6.44 -9.89
C ALA A 152 9.18 7.68 -9.52
N ASN A 153 9.41 8.58 -10.48
CA ASN A 153 10.31 9.71 -10.27
C ASN A 153 9.56 11.07 -10.34
N PRO A 154 8.88 11.48 -9.26
CA PRO A 154 8.18 12.77 -9.24
C PRO A 154 9.11 13.96 -9.46
N ALA A 155 10.36 13.89 -8.98
CA ALA A 155 11.32 14.97 -9.15
C ALA A 155 11.69 15.24 -10.62
N SER A 156 11.40 14.30 -11.52
CA SER A 156 11.64 14.47 -12.96
C SER A 156 10.62 15.35 -13.66
N ILE A 157 9.48 15.59 -13.05
CA ILE A 157 8.35 16.34 -13.66
C ILE A 157 7.78 17.44 -12.77
N ILE A 158 8.00 17.39 -11.45
CA ILE A 158 7.50 18.39 -10.51
C ILE A 158 8.64 19.38 -10.21
N PRO A 159 8.54 20.63 -10.67
CA PRO A 159 9.55 21.65 -10.34
C PRO A 159 9.62 21.91 -8.83
N TYR A 160 10.83 21.99 -8.27
CA TYR A 160 11.05 22.23 -6.85
C TYR A 160 10.35 23.48 -6.32
N THR A 161 10.24 24.53 -7.15
CA THR A 161 9.61 25.81 -6.81
C THR A 161 8.09 25.82 -6.95
N SER A 162 7.49 24.76 -7.49
CA SER A 162 6.05 24.67 -7.77
C SER A 162 5.21 24.68 -6.47
N SER A 163 3.94 25.06 -6.59
CA SER A 163 2.96 24.95 -5.51
C SER A 163 2.74 23.48 -5.11
N THR A 164 2.74 22.56 -6.09
CA THR A 164 2.63 21.12 -5.86
C THR A 164 3.78 20.61 -4.98
N MET A 165 5.03 20.98 -5.27
CA MET A 165 6.18 20.57 -4.46
C MET A 165 6.12 21.18 -3.06
N LYS A 166 5.77 22.46 -2.94
CA LYS A 166 5.62 23.13 -1.64
C LYS A 166 4.58 22.46 -0.76
N GLU A 167 3.45 22.04 -1.35
CA GLU A 167 2.40 21.33 -0.63
C GLU A 167 2.85 19.91 -0.26
N ALA A 168 3.49 19.18 -1.17
CA ALA A 168 4.04 17.86 -0.91
C ALA A 168 5.05 17.86 0.24
N LEU A 169 5.93 18.89 0.31
CA LEU A 169 6.87 19.05 1.41
C LEU A 169 6.21 19.32 2.77
N LYS A 170 5.03 19.94 2.80
CA LYS A 170 4.25 20.08 4.05
C LYS A 170 3.62 18.76 4.46
N ARG A 171 3.12 17.98 3.50
CA ARG A 171 2.47 16.69 3.75
C ARG A 171 3.46 15.62 4.17
N CYS A 172 4.64 15.59 3.54
CA CYS A 172 5.72 14.61 3.68
C CYS A 172 5.34 13.16 3.28
N ASN A 173 4.09 12.76 3.40
CA ASN A 173 3.58 11.43 3.07
C ASN A 173 2.10 11.46 2.64
N THR A 174 1.62 10.37 2.13
CA THR A 174 0.18 10.10 2.00
C THR A 174 -0.36 9.64 3.35
N LEU A 175 -1.44 10.25 3.83
CA LEU A 175 -2.13 9.80 5.04
C LEU A 175 -3.19 8.77 4.63
N TYR A 176 -2.95 7.51 4.99
CA TYR A 176 -3.90 6.43 4.76
C TYR A 176 -4.91 6.38 5.89
N LEU A 177 -6.17 6.46 5.54
CA LEU A 177 -7.32 6.30 6.41
C LEU A 177 -7.94 4.92 6.14
N LEU A 178 -8.88 4.48 6.97
CA LEU A 178 -9.48 3.15 6.83
C LEU A 178 -10.26 2.97 5.52
N ASP A 179 -10.90 4.02 5.04
CA ASP A 179 -11.77 4.00 3.85
C ASP A 179 -11.32 4.93 2.73
N ASP A 180 -10.24 5.69 2.95
CA ASP A 180 -9.75 6.69 1.99
C ASP A 180 -8.29 7.04 2.28
N SER A 181 -7.74 7.99 1.53
CA SER A 181 -6.43 8.57 1.83
C SER A 181 -6.40 10.06 1.49
N ILE A 182 -5.54 10.80 2.19
CA ILE A 182 -5.17 12.17 1.83
C ILE A 182 -3.81 12.07 1.14
N PRO A 183 -3.76 12.08 -0.20
CA PRO A 183 -2.54 11.79 -0.94
C PRO A 183 -1.55 12.95 -0.87
N ILE A 184 -0.26 12.64 -1.03
CA ILE A 184 0.82 13.65 -1.09
C ILE A 184 0.72 14.53 -2.34
N PHE A 185 0.28 13.96 -3.47
CA PHE A 185 0.01 14.63 -4.74
C PHE A 185 -1.46 14.50 -5.11
N ASP A 186 -1.94 15.32 -6.05
CA ASP A 186 -3.29 15.09 -6.57
C ASP A 186 -3.40 13.73 -7.28
N ARG A 187 -4.59 13.14 -7.25
CA ARG A 187 -4.84 11.79 -7.78
C ARG A 187 -4.50 11.64 -9.25
N TYR A 188 -4.70 12.68 -10.05
CA TYR A 188 -4.34 12.60 -11.46
C TYR A 188 -2.83 12.47 -11.66
N LEU A 189 -2.05 13.11 -10.78
CA LEU A 189 -0.60 13.02 -10.82
C LEU A 189 -0.12 11.65 -10.30
N SER A 190 -0.58 11.21 -9.14
CA SER A 190 -0.15 9.95 -8.52
C SER A 190 -0.62 8.73 -9.30
N ASP A 191 -1.92 8.66 -9.58
CA ASP A 191 -2.55 7.45 -10.11
C ASP A 191 -2.43 7.34 -11.63
N ASN A 192 -1.97 8.42 -12.30
CA ASN A 192 -1.84 8.45 -13.74
C ASN A 192 -0.44 8.84 -14.21
N ILE A 193 -0.01 10.09 -13.97
CA ILE A 193 1.22 10.61 -14.61
C ILE A 193 2.46 9.92 -14.06
N LEU A 194 2.56 9.75 -12.75
CA LEU A 194 3.70 9.12 -12.07
C LEU A 194 3.61 7.60 -12.03
N SER A 195 2.40 7.06 -12.00
CA SER A 195 2.17 5.63 -11.87
C SER A 195 2.80 4.82 -13.01
N LEU A 196 3.42 3.70 -12.66
CA LEU A 196 4.07 2.76 -13.58
C LEU A 196 3.06 1.86 -14.30
N LEU A 197 1.97 2.47 -14.83
CA LEU A 197 0.90 1.76 -15.51
C LEU A 197 1.41 0.97 -16.72
N PRO A 198 0.81 -0.21 -17.01
CA PRO A 198 1.19 -1.02 -18.15
C PRO A 198 1.11 -0.26 -19.49
N ASN A 199 2.09 -0.52 -20.36
CA ASN A 199 2.19 0.04 -21.70
C ASN A 199 2.30 1.57 -21.77
N LYS A 200 2.58 2.24 -20.68
CA LYS A 200 2.79 3.67 -20.59
C LYS A 200 4.27 4.00 -20.38
N TYR A 201 4.77 5.02 -21.10
CA TYR A 201 6.11 5.56 -20.85
C TYR A 201 6.09 6.41 -19.58
N THR A 202 6.94 6.05 -18.62
CA THR A 202 7.03 6.75 -17.33
C THR A 202 8.48 7.05 -17.00
N ASN A 203 8.73 8.21 -16.40
CA ASN A 203 10.03 8.55 -15.86
C ASN A 203 10.24 7.82 -14.53
N ALA A 204 11.35 7.11 -14.42
CA ALA A 204 11.73 6.38 -13.23
C ALA A 204 13.13 6.75 -12.75
N LEU A 205 13.36 6.55 -11.46
CA LEU A 205 14.67 6.40 -10.89
C LEU A 205 14.93 4.90 -10.74
N THR A 206 15.90 4.37 -11.47
CA THR A 206 16.16 2.93 -11.47
C THR A 206 17.42 2.62 -10.69
N VAL A 207 17.28 1.74 -9.70
CA VAL A 207 18.41 1.08 -9.04
C VAL A 207 18.76 -0.16 -9.87
N LYS A 208 20.00 -0.26 -10.29
CA LYS A 208 20.54 -1.37 -11.07
C LYS A 208 21.68 -2.01 -10.31
N VAL A 209 21.68 -3.34 -10.20
CA VAL A 209 22.73 -4.11 -9.54
C VAL A 209 22.91 -5.46 -10.22
N LYS A 210 24.16 -5.94 -10.31
CA LYS A 210 24.44 -7.31 -10.77
C LYS A 210 24.17 -8.32 -9.66
N VAL A 211 23.71 -9.49 -10.08
CA VAL A 211 23.41 -10.66 -9.25
C VAL A 211 24.32 -11.79 -9.71
N ASP A 212 25.06 -12.38 -8.79
CA ASP A 212 25.97 -13.48 -9.08
C ASP A 212 25.23 -14.80 -9.30
N THR A 213 25.96 -15.82 -9.68
CA THR A 213 25.48 -17.19 -9.95
C THR A 213 24.83 -17.88 -8.73
N ASP A 214 25.18 -17.43 -7.52
CA ASP A 214 24.59 -17.90 -6.25
C ASP A 214 23.40 -17.03 -5.78
N TYR A 215 22.91 -16.12 -6.63
CA TYR A 215 21.84 -15.15 -6.37
C TYR A 215 22.19 -14.01 -5.38
N SER A 216 23.46 -13.84 -5.02
CA SER A 216 23.92 -12.74 -4.17
C SER A 216 24.09 -11.45 -4.97
N LEU A 217 23.78 -10.29 -4.34
CA LEU A 217 23.99 -8.98 -4.97
C LEU A 217 25.47 -8.60 -4.98
N ILE A 218 25.99 -8.20 -6.14
CA ILE A 218 27.35 -7.66 -6.29
C ILE A 218 27.28 -6.14 -6.06
N LEU A 219 27.36 -5.71 -4.80
CA LEU A 219 27.09 -4.33 -4.39
C LEU A 219 27.99 -3.29 -5.05
N ASP A 220 29.22 -3.63 -5.40
CA ASP A 220 30.14 -2.73 -6.12
C ASP A 220 29.62 -2.34 -7.52
N THR A 221 28.60 -3.04 -8.03
CA THR A 221 27.99 -2.77 -9.33
C THR A 221 26.69 -1.96 -9.23
N LEU A 222 26.32 -1.54 -8.00
CA LEU A 222 25.08 -0.79 -7.78
C LEU A 222 25.17 0.60 -8.41
N GLU A 223 24.21 0.91 -9.24
CA GLU A 223 24.05 2.21 -9.89
C GLU A 223 22.63 2.72 -9.69
N ILE A 224 22.47 4.02 -9.49
CA ILE A 224 21.18 4.71 -9.48
C ILE A 224 21.11 5.61 -10.69
N ILE A 225 20.18 5.33 -11.59
CA ILE A 225 20.10 5.97 -12.91
C ILE A 225 18.71 6.56 -13.18
N PRO A 226 18.63 7.82 -13.63
CA PRO A 226 17.40 8.35 -14.22
C PRO A 226 17.08 7.60 -15.52
N SER A 227 15.87 7.07 -15.63
CA SER A 227 15.48 6.24 -16.76
C SER A 227 14.08 6.61 -17.30
N VAL A 228 13.82 6.16 -18.51
CA VAL A 228 12.47 6.05 -19.07
C VAL A 228 12.13 4.59 -19.18
N ILE A 229 11.00 4.20 -18.65
CA ILE A 229 10.52 2.81 -18.60
C ILE A 229 9.15 2.68 -19.26
N GLN A 230 8.79 1.44 -19.54
CA GLN A 230 7.43 1.04 -19.92
C GLN A 230 7.12 -0.29 -19.22
N SER A 231 6.28 -0.26 -18.19
CA SER A 231 5.83 -1.49 -17.53
C SER A 231 5.08 -2.38 -18.53
N LYS A 232 5.28 -3.68 -18.42
CA LYS A 232 4.63 -4.68 -19.29
C LYS A 232 3.50 -5.41 -18.58
N HIS A 233 3.66 -5.65 -17.28
CA HIS A 233 2.76 -6.46 -16.48
C HIS A 233 2.41 -5.72 -15.20
N LYS A 234 1.14 -5.76 -14.86
CA LYS A 234 0.62 -5.39 -13.54
C LYS A 234 0.00 -6.65 -12.96
N LEU A 235 0.49 -7.09 -11.82
CA LEU A 235 -0.02 -8.25 -11.10
C LEU A 235 -0.55 -7.82 -9.74
N SER A 236 -1.56 -8.53 -9.25
CA SER A 236 -1.88 -8.50 -7.83
C SER A 236 -0.97 -9.45 -7.05
N TYR A 237 -0.96 -9.33 -5.71
CA TYR A 237 -0.23 -10.27 -4.86
C TYR A 237 -0.78 -11.69 -5.04
N GLU A 238 -2.10 -11.85 -5.14
CA GLU A 238 -2.77 -13.12 -5.34
C GLU A 238 -2.42 -13.75 -6.70
N GLU A 239 -2.42 -12.95 -7.78
CA GLU A 239 -2.00 -13.42 -9.10
C GLU A 239 -0.54 -13.84 -9.10
N THR A 240 0.33 -13.10 -8.40
CA THR A 240 1.75 -13.43 -8.27
C THR A 240 1.94 -14.77 -7.55
N ASP A 241 1.26 -14.98 -6.44
CA ASP A 241 1.30 -16.22 -5.68
C ASP A 241 0.76 -17.39 -6.52
N ASP A 242 -0.30 -17.19 -7.27
CA ASP A 242 -0.89 -18.21 -8.15
C ASP A 242 0.11 -18.60 -9.26
N ILE A 243 0.74 -17.65 -9.92
CA ILE A 243 1.76 -17.91 -10.95
C ILE A 243 2.98 -18.66 -10.36
N ILE A 244 3.44 -18.30 -9.18
CA ILE A 244 4.56 -18.96 -8.51
C ILE A 244 4.20 -20.42 -8.20
N ASN A 245 3.00 -20.70 -7.70
CA ASN A 245 2.58 -22.01 -7.23
C ASN A 245 2.12 -22.95 -8.36
N HIS A 246 1.48 -22.43 -9.39
CA HIS A 246 0.86 -23.23 -10.44
C HIS A 246 1.49 -23.10 -11.82
N GLY A 247 2.42 -22.16 -11.99
CA GLY A 247 3.07 -21.89 -13.27
C GLY A 247 2.34 -20.84 -14.10
N GLY A 248 2.99 -20.41 -15.19
CA GLY A 248 2.48 -19.39 -16.12
C GLY A 248 3.64 -18.66 -16.82
N ASP A 249 3.31 -17.72 -17.67
CA ASP A 249 4.28 -17.04 -18.55
C ASP A 249 5.41 -16.29 -17.78
N LEU A 250 5.14 -15.79 -16.58
CA LEU A 250 6.10 -15.07 -15.72
C LEU A 250 6.71 -15.94 -14.64
N ASN A 251 6.34 -17.21 -14.52
CA ASN A 251 6.75 -18.08 -13.41
C ASN A 251 8.28 -18.10 -13.22
N SER A 252 9.04 -18.32 -14.29
CA SER A 252 10.51 -18.37 -14.21
C SER A 252 11.12 -17.05 -13.72
N THR A 253 10.56 -15.91 -14.13
CA THR A 253 11.01 -14.59 -13.70
C THR A 253 10.68 -14.34 -12.23
N LEU A 254 9.46 -14.64 -11.81
CA LEU A 254 9.02 -14.46 -10.42
C LEU A 254 9.77 -15.38 -9.47
N MET A 255 9.97 -16.64 -9.85
CA MET A 255 10.79 -17.59 -9.09
C MET A 255 12.25 -17.16 -8.96
N LEU A 256 12.80 -16.53 -9.99
CA LEU A 256 14.17 -16.01 -9.94
C LEU A 256 14.26 -14.80 -9.01
N LEU A 257 13.30 -13.87 -9.10
CA LEU A 257 13.19 -12.72 -8.19
C LEU A 257 13.04 -13.18 -6.73
N SER A 258 12.15 -14.13 -6.45
CA SER A 258 11.98 -14.70 -5.11
C SER A 258 13.30 -15.24 -4.56
N ARG A 259 14.05 -16.04 -5.34
CA ARG A 259 15.35 -16.57 -4.92
C ARG A 259 16.39 -15.49 -4.59
N ILE A 260 16.35 -14.36 -5.31
CA ILE A 260 17.26 -13.25 -5.07
C ILE A 260 16.89 -12.53 -3.77
N PHE A 261 15.59 -12.35 -3.52
CA PHE A 261 15.11 -11.66 -2.31
C PHE A 261 15.14 -12.52 -1.04
N ASP A 262 15.20 -13.85 -1.18
CA ASP A 262 15.35 -14.80 -0.07
C ASP A 262 16.81 -14.92 0.44
N LYS A 263 17.80 -14.29 -0.23
CA LYS A 263 19.21 -14.25 0.14
C LYS A 263 19.54 -13.09 1.08
#